data_806ffa6f399ab50bfb35fd4afa09e2e4
#
_entry.id   806ffa6f399ab50bfb35fd4afa09e2e4
#
_cell.length_a   1.000
_cell.length_b   1.000
_cell.length_c   1.000
_cell.angle_alpha   90.00
_cell.angle_beta   90.00
_cell.angle_gamma   90.00
#
_symmetry.space_group_name_H-M   'P 1'
#
loop_
_entity.id
_entity.type
_entity.pdbx_description
1 polymer ?
#
loop_
_entity_poly.entity_id
_entity_poly.type
_entity_poly.pdbx_seq_one_letter_code
_entity_poly.pdbx_strand_id
1 'polypeptide(L)'
;MTDRSTALVVGASRGLGLALVQEWLERGWRVIATASGRSDPLEALANRFPGSLAIETVDINDAGTVRALRERLSGRRVDVLFINAGIARAIDGSPAGASEADFLDMMLTNAF
;
A
#
# COMPACT_ATOMS: atom_id res chain seq x y z
N MET A 1 -9.04 -25.03 -2.00
CA MET A 1 -8.88 -23.71 -2.59
C MET A 1 -7.55 -23.11 -2.18
N THR A 2 -6.85 -22.56 -3.12
CA THR A 2 -5.54 -21.98 -2.84
C THR A 2 -5.69 -20.54 -2.36
N ASP A 3 -5.00 -20.21 -1.28
CA ASP A 3 -4.97 -18.82 -0.80
C ASP A 3 -4.19 -17.97 -1.79
N ARG A 4 -4.74 -16.79 -2.04
CA ARG A 4 -4.08 -15.84 -2.92
C ARG A 4 -3.03 -15.07 -2.14
N SER A 5 -1.89 -14.82 -2.78
CA SER A 5 -0.87 -13.95 -2.20
C SER A 5 -1.37 -12.51 -2.17
N THR A 6 -0.95 -11.77 -1.17
CA THR A 6 -1.34 -10.38 -0.98
C THR A 6 -0.11 -9.48 -1.01
N ALA A 7 -0.16 -8.42 -1.81
CA ALA A 7 0.88 -7.40 -1.87
C ALA A 7 0.33 -6.09 -1.33
N LEU A 8 1.13 -5.39 -0.54
CA LEU A 8 0.84 -4.03 -0.09
C LEU A 8 1.79 -3.09 -0.82
N VAL A 9 1.23 -2.17 -1.59
CA VAL A 9 2.01 -1.20 -2.36
C VAL A 9 1.72 0.19 -1.81
N VAL A 10 2.74 0.80 -1.21
CA VAL A 10 2.63 2.14 -0.63
C VAL A 10 3.11 3.16 -1.65
N GLY A 11 2.22 4.08 -2.04
CA GLY A 11 2.53 5.05 -3.09
C GLY A 11 2.28 4.47 -4.47
N ALA A 12 1.02 4.12 -4.76
CA ALA A 12 0.66 3.36 -5.96
C ALA A 12 -0.09 4.17 -7.01
N SER A 13 -0.22 5.49 -6.84
CA SER A 13 -1.05 6.29 -7.74
C SER A 13 -0.44 6.46 -9.13
N ARG A 14 0.86 6.22 -9.27
CA ARG A 14 1.56 6.40 -10.54
C ARG A 14 2.90 5.66 -10.52
N GLY A 15 3.57 5.66 -11.67
CA GLY A 15 4.93 5.17 -11.79
C GLY A 15 5.05 3.68 -11.52
N LEU A 16 6.17 3.29 -10.92
CA LEU A 16 6.47 1.88 -10.68
C LEU A 16 5.46 1.23 -9.73
N GLY A 17 5.00 1.96 -8.71
CA GLY A 17 4.00 1.42 -7.79
C GLY A 17 2.73 1.02 -8.50
N LEU A 18 2.23 1.88 -9.38
CA LEU A 18 1.03 1.59 -10.16
C LEU A 18 1.24 0.40 -11.10
N ALA A 19 2.41 0.36 -11.76
CA ALA A 19 2.73 -0.75 -12.67
C ALA A 19 2.78 -2.09 -11.94
N LEU A 20 3.33 -2.10 -10.72
CA LEU A 20 3.38 -3.31 -9.91
C LEU A 20 1.98 -3.76 -9.47
N VAL A 21 1.12 -2.82 -9.11
CA VAL A 21 -0.27 -3.15 -8.77
C VAL A 21 -0.93 -3.88 -9.93
N GLN A 22 -0.81 -3.33 -11.12
CA GLN A 22 -1.39 -3.94 -12.30
C GLN A 22 -0.83 -5.33 -12.57
N GLU A 23 0.48 -5.47 -12.48
CA GLU A 23 1.14 -6.76 -12.74
C GLU A 23 0.66 -7.83 -11.76
N TRP A 24 0.63 -7.52 -10.48
CA TRP A 24 0.16 -8.49 -9.48
C TRP A 24 -1.30 -8.84 -9.65
N LEU A 25 -2.15 -7.86 -9.98
CA LEU A 25 -3.56 -8.14 -10.24
C LEU A 25 -3.74 -9.08 -11.44
N GLU A 26 -2.95 -8.87 -12.49
CA GLU A 26 -2.99 -9.74 -13.68
C GLU A 26 -2.51 -11.15 -13.37
N ARG A 27 -1.68 -11.30 -12.34
CA ARG A 27 -1.22 -12.61 -11.87
C ARG A 27 -2.14 -13.27 -10.86
N GLY A 28 -3.26 -12.63 -10.57
CA GLY A 28 -4.25 -13.20 -9.65
C GLY A 28 -4.01 -12.90 -8.18
N TRP A 29 -3.09 -12.00 -7.87
CA TRP A 29 -2.83 -11.61 -6.48
C TRP A 29 -3.91 -10.67 -5.97
N ARG A 30 -4.05 -10.63 -4.65
CA ARG A 30 -4.74 -9.54 -3.98
C ARG A 30 -3.76 -8.41 -3.76
N VAL A 31 -4.21 -7.17 -3.94
CA VAL A 31 -3.36 -6.01 -3.77
C VAL A 31 -4.05 -4.99 -2.89
N ILE A 32 -3.30 -4.46 -1.93
CA ILE A 32 -3.71 -3.31 -1.15
C ILE A 32 -2.82 -2.16 -1.62
N ALA A 33 -3.41 -1.15 -2.22
CA ALA A 33 -2.69 -0.03 -2.80
C ALA A 33 -3.00 1.24 -2.02
N THR A 34 -1.98 2.01 -1.68
CA THR A 34 -2.20 3.29 -1.01
C THR A 34 -1.90 4.46 -1.94
N ALA A 35 -2.66 5.53 -1.77
CA ALA A 35 -2.45 6.79 -2.45
C ALA A 35 -2.79 7.91 -1.48
N SER A 36 -2.21 9.09 -1.68
CA SER A 36 -2.49 10.23 -0.81
C SER A 36 -3.83 10.88 -1.10
N GLY A 37 -4.46 10.53 -2.21
CA GLY A 37 -5.75 11.03 -2.60
C GLY A 37 -6.36 10.14 -3.66
N ARG A 38 -7.38 10.66 -4.33
CA ARG A 38 -8.05 9.91 -5.38
C ARG A 38 -7.09 9.62 -6.54
N SER A 39 -7.16 8.41 -7.07
CA SER A 39 -6.37 7.99 -8.22
C SER A 39 -7.28 7.32 -9.25
N ASP A 40 -7.49 7.99 -10.38
CA ASP A 40 -8.30 7.40 -11.45
C ASP A 40 -7.70 6.12 -12.02
N PRO A 41 -6.37 6.00 -12.20
CA PRO A 41 -5.78 4.73 -12.64
C PRO A 41 -6.04 3.58 -11.67
N LEU A 42 -5.95 3.82 -10.36
CA LEU A 42 -6.24 2.77 -9.37
C LEU A 42 -7.70 2.38 -9.38
N GLU A 43 -8.59 3.36 -9.52
CA GLU A 43 -10.03 3.06 -9.59
C GLU A 43 -10.36 2.25 -10.83
N ALA A 44 -9.72 2.55 -11.97
CA ALA A 44 -9.90 1.77 -13.18
C ALA A 44 -9.45 0.31 -12.99
N LEU A 45 -8.33 0.11 -12.29
CA LEU A 45 -7.87 -1.24 -11.98
C LEU A 45 -8.82 -1.97 -11.03
N ALA A 46 -9.38 -1.27 -10.05
CA ALA A 46 -10.34 -1.86 -9.15
C ALA A 46 -11.58 -2.35 -9.90
N ASN A 47 -11.99 -1.62 -10.92
CA ASN A 47 -13.13 -2.02 -11.77
C ASN A 47 -12.79 -3.21 -12.67
N ARG A 48 -11.55 -3.30 -13.14
CA ARG A 48 -11.11 -4.42 -13.98
C ARG A 48 -10.91 -5.70 -13.17
N PHE A 49 -10.55 -5.58 -11.89
CA PHE A 49 -10.25 -6.72 -11.02
C PHE A 49 -11.09 -6.63 -9.76
N PRO A 50 -12.42 -6.76 -9.88
CA PRO A 50 -13.32 -6.58 -8.74
C PRO A 50 -13.01 -7.59 -7.63
N GLY A 51 -12.95 -7.11 -6.40
CA GLY A 51 -12.66 -7.93 -5.24
C GLY A 51 -11.18 -8.25 -5.02
N SER A 52 -10.30 -7.83 -5.95
CA SER A 52 -8.87 -8.13 -5.83
C SER A 52 -8.03 -6.93 -5.41
N LEU A 53 -8.52 -5.71 -5.62
CA LEU A 53 -7.79 -4.49 -5.27
C LEU A 53 -8.55 -3.71 -4.20
N ALA A 54 -7.86 -3.43 -3.09
CA ALA A 54 -8.34 -2.51 -2.07
C ALA A 54 -7.50 -1.24 -2.15
N ILE A 55 -8.16 -0.09 -2.25
CA ILE A 55 -7.48 1.20 -2.31
C ILE A 55 -7.63 1.88 -0.96
N GLU A 56 -6.50 2.26 -0.36
CA GLU A 56 -6.47 2.95 0.93
C GLU A 56 -5.89 4.34 0.74
N THR A 57 -6.57 5.34 1.30
CA THR A 57 -6.05 6.71 1.28
C THR A 57 -5.19 6.91 2.52
N VAL A 58 -3.92 7.23 2.30
CA VAL A 58 -2.96 7.41 3.39
C VAL A 58 -2.08 8.60 3.10
N ASP A 59 -2.01 9.52 4.04
CA ASP A 59 -1.04 10.61 4.01
C ASP A 59 0.14 10.18 4.87
N ILE A 60 1.27 9.87 4.25
CA ILE A 60 2.46 9.40 4.97
C ILE A 60 3.05 10.45 5.91
N ASN A 61 2.70 11.72 5.72
CA ASN A 61 3.12 12.80 6.61
C ASN A 61 2.20 12.96 7.82
N ASP A 62 1.13 12.19 7.87
CA ASP A 62 0.18 12.20 8.97
C ASP A 62 0.23 10.83 9.67
N ALA A 63 0.86 10.81 10.83
CA ALA A 63 1.03 9.57 11.59
C ALA A 63 -0.32 8.92 11.94
N GLY A 64 -1.37 9.74 12.07
CA GLY A 64 -2.71 9.22 12.37
C GLY A 64 -3.27 8.38 11.23
N THR A 65 -3.08 8.82 9.97
CA THR A 65 -3.56 8.03 8.83
C THR A 65 -2.76 6.75 8.64
N VAL A 66 -1.45 6.81 8.92
CA VAL A 66 -0.60 5.62 8.86
C VAL A 66 -1.02 4.60 9.92
N ARG A 67 -1.28 5.08 11.14
CA ARG A 67 -1.75 4.21 12.22
C ARG A 67 -3.11 3.60 11.91
N ALA A 68 -4.01 4.37 11.32
CA ALA A 68 -5.31 3.87 10.92
C ALA A 68 -5.20 2.76 9.87
N LEU A 69 -4.28 2.92 8.92
CA LEU A 69 -4.01 1.86 7.95
C LEU A 69 -3.51 0.60 8.64
N ARG A 70 -2.57 0.73 9.57
CA ARG A 70 -2.05 -0.41 10.31
C ARG A 70 -3.18 -1.15 11.04
N GLU A 71 -4.09 -0.43 11.65
CA GLU A 71 -5.21 -1.03 12.34
C GLU A 71 -6.14 -1.78 11.39
N ARG A 72 -6.40 -1.20 10.22
CA ARG A 72 -7.24 -1.86 9.21
C ARG A 72 -6.58 -3.13 8.66
N LEU A 73 -5.25 -3.18 8.63
CA LEU A 73 -4.51 -4.34 8.14
C LEU A 73 -4.23 -5.37 9.23
N SER A 74 -4.55 -5.07 10.47
CA SER A 74 -4.30 -5.97 11.60
C SER A 74 -5.01 -7.30 11.39
N GLY A 75 -4.29 -8.39 11.54
CA GLY A 75 -4.81 -9.72 11.31
C GLY A 75 -4.81 -10.16 9.85
N ARG A 76 -4.48 -9.29 8.92
CA ARG A 76 -4.39 -9.64 7.51
C ARG A 76 -2.95 -9.98 7.15
N ARG A 77 -2.79 -11.06 6.39
CA ARG A 77 -1.47 -11.47 5.92
C ARG A 77 -1.05 -10.63 4.72
N VAL A 78 0.20 -10.15 4.74
CA VAL A 78 0.81 -9.48 3.62
C VAL A 78 2.07 -10.24 3.25
N ASP A 79 2.16 -10.69 2.00
CA ASP A 79 3.28 -11.51 1.53
C ASP A 79 4.40 -10.66 0.97
N VAL A 80 4.07 -9.51 0.38
CA VAL A 80 5.06 -8.58 -0.20
C VAL A 80 4.69 -7.17 0.19
N LEU A 81 5.69 -6.41 0.64
CA LEU A 81 5.55 -4.99 0.92
C LEU A 81 6.47 -4.23 -0.04
N PHE A 82 5.90 -3.34 -0.83
CA PHE A 82 6.67 -2.44 -1.69
C PHE A 82 6.37 -1.00 -1.29
N ILE A 83 7.42 -0.24 -1.02
CA ILE A 83 7.31 1.19 -0.71
C ILE A 83 8.01 1.95 -1.83
N ASN A 84 7.26 2.84 -2.49
CA ASN A 84 7.81 3.66 -3.55
C ASN A 84 8.95 4.53 -3.01
N ALA A 85 10.06 4.63 -3.74
CA ALA A 85 11.24 5.36 -3.30
C ALA A 85 10.97 6.82 -2.98
N GLY A 86 10.08 7.47 -3.74
CA GLY A 86 9.68 8.84 -3.46
C GLY A 86 8.96 8.98 -2.12
N ILE A 87 8.14 7.99 -1.80
CA ILE A 87 7.43 7.95 -0.52
C ILE A 87 8.43 7.75 0.63
N ALA A 88 9.37 6.83 0.47
CA ALA A 88 10.39 6.57 1.49
C ALA A 88 11.21 7.82 1.80
N ARG A 89 11.59 8.57 0.76
CA ARG A 89 12.32 9.83 0.96
C ARG A 89 11.49 10.89 1.67
N ALA A 90 10.19 10.96 1.35
CA ALA A 90 9.31 11.91 2.00
C ALA A 90 9.15 11.58 3.50
N ILE A 91 9.05 10.30 3.82
CA ILE A 91 8.95 9.86 5.22
C ILE A 91 10.23 10.23 5.97
N ASP A 92 11.39 9.93 5.38
CA ASP A 92 12.69 10.19 5.99
C ASP A 92 12.93 11.68 6.23
N GLY A 93 12.44 12.52 5.31
CA GLY A 93 12.63 13.96 5.41
C GLY A 93 11.60 14.71 6.22
N SER A 94 10.59 14.05 6.78
CA SER A 94 9.48 14.71 7.46
C SER A 94 9.67 14.74 8.98
N PRO A 95 9.77 15.94 9.58
CA PRO A 95 9.88 16.02 11.04
C PRO A 95 8.55 15.76 11.76
N ALA A 96 7.42 15.87 11.06
CA ALA A 96 6.10 15.73 11.68
C ALA A 96 5.48 14.36 11.48
N GLY A 97 5.99 13.59 10.54
CA GLY A 97 5.48 12.27 10.23
C GLY A 97 6.28 11.18 10.91
N ALA A 98 5.92 9.93 10.63
CA ALA A 98 6.70 8.80 11.07
C ALA A 98 8.01 8.75 10.29
N SER A 99 9.10 8.34 10.95
CA SER A 99 10.34 8.09 10.22
C SER A 99 10.18 6.88 9.31
N GLU A 100 11.07 6.75 8.33
CA GLU A 100 11.06 5.58 7.46
C GLU A 100 11.15 4.29 8.27
N ALA A 101 12.04 4.25 9.27
CA ALA A 101 12.19 3.07 10.11
C ALA A 101 10.90 2.76 10.88
N ASP A 102 10.25 3.78 11.45
CA ASP A 102 9.00 3.58 12.18
C ASP A 102 7.88 3.11 11.26
N PHE A 103 7.81 3.69 10.06
CA PHE A 103 6.80 3.30 9.09
C PHE A 103 6.99 1.85 8.65
N LEU A 104 8.23 1.47 8.32
CA LEU A 104 8.55 0.11 7.93
C LEU A 104 8.25 -0.87 9.05
N ASP A 105 8.59 -0.52 10.28
CA ASP A 105 8.33 -1.38 11.43
C ASP A 105 6.84 -1.61 11.63
N MET A 106 6.04 -0.56 11.50
CA MET A 106 4.59 -0.67 11.59
C MET A 106 4.01 -1.56 10.50
N MET A 107 4.50 -1.42 9.27
CA MET A 107 4.00 -2.21 8.15
C MET A 107 4.46 -3.65 8.25
N LEU A 108 5.72 -3.89 8.58
CA LEU A 108 6.27 -5.24 8.67
C LEU A 108 5.64 -6.06 9.79
N THR A 109 5.15 -5.40 10.84
CA THR A 109 4.42 -6.09 11.91
C THR A 109 3.20 -6.83 11.36
N ASN A 110 2.61 -6.34 10.27
CA ASN A 110 1.43 -6.95 9.65
C ASN A 110 1.77 -7.86 8.47
N ALA A 111 3.05 -7.95 8.08
CA ALA A 111 3.45 -8.73 6.91
C ALA A 111 3.62 -10.22 7.21
N PHE A 112 3.76 -10.58 8.46
CA PHE A 112 4.00 -11.98 8.85
C PHE A 112 3.07 -12.41 10.02
#